data_b9efab25951f3da11a480d9a12f2750a
#
_entry.id   b9efab25951f3da11a480d9a12f2750a
#
_cell.length_a   1.000
_cell.length_b   1.000
_cell.length_c   1.000
_cell.angle_alpha   90.00
_cell.angle_beta   90.00
_cell.angle_gamma   90.00
#
_symmetry.space_group_name_H-M   'P 1'
#
loop_
_entity.id
_entity.type
_entity.pdbx_description
1 polymer ?
#
loop_
_entity_poly.entity_id
_entity_poly.type
_entity_poly.pdbx_seq_one_letter_code
_entity_poly.pdbx_strand_id
1 'polypeptide(L)'
;MSTPNLFGNQYTYFLSGLITLMLLFSCESEEDFSCIIDRNSPTEQKSQLDYFDRLGLYIEGNVTIKQGKESSIVLKGDSALVDSLYTAVENKKLIIELRSPYCAPNIPLEIIVTTPQLTEFTLAEKSHTVLSDFKNQQKLKIQLNSNSTVELNELEELKELDISLQEGAHIISQKKVNKVERLKVNIKGGGSFNGYPIVAQHVTIKIEGRGRCEVTALNRLTVDIVGNANVYCKGMPTIHKRITGKGDVYFTN
;
A
#
# COMPACT_ATOMS: atom_id res chain seq x y z
N MET A 1 11.43 19.55 88.69
CA MET A 1 10.87 20.63 87.81
C MET A 1 11.24 20.35 86.37
N SER A 2 10.33 19.80 85.64
CA SER A 2 10.46 19.67 84.20
C SER A 2 9.06 19.39 83.67
N THR A 3 8.62 20.31 82.88
CA THR A 3 7.30 20.30 82.22
C THR A 3 7.29 19.28 81.03
N PRO A 4 6.20 18.55 80.78
CA PRO A 4 6.11 17.70 79.64
C PRO A 4 5.59 18.48 78.40
N ASN A 5 6.25 18.27 77.29
CA ASN A 5 5.84 18.77 75.98
C ASN A 5 4.66 17.94 75.42
N LEU A 6 3.53 18.59 75.27
CA LEU A 6 2.35 18.15 74.57
C LEU A 6 2.36 18.73 73.13
N PHE A 7 2.99 18.06 72.16
CA PHE A 7 2.71 18.26 70.75
C PHE A 7 3.06 16.97 70.00
N GLY A 8 2.09 16.15 69.83
CA GLY A 8 2.19 14.96 68.99
C GLY A 8 0.81 14.54 68.48
N ASN A 9 0.73 14.29 67.20
CA ASN A 9 -0.38 13.59 66.52
C ASN A 9 -1.64 14.38 66.11
N GLN A 10 -1.51 15.32 65.21
CA GLN A 10 -2.67 15.67 64.41
C GLN A 10 -2.42 15.68 62.89
N TYR A 11 -1.23 15.38 62.38
CA TYR A 11 -0.94 15.36 60.93
C TYR A 11 -1.02 14.02 60.22
N THR A 12 -1.20 12.92 60.95
CA THR A 12 -1.20 11.57 60.39
C THR A 12 -2.56 11.12 59.84
N TYR A 13 -3.65 11.78 60.15
CA TYR A 13 -4.98 11.42 59.65
C TYR A 13 -5.43 12.20 58.41
N PHE A 14 -4.72 13.27 58.07
CA PHE A 14 -5.05 14.05 56.87
C PHE A 14 -4.38 13.51 55.58
N LEU A 15 -3.33 12.72 55.69
CA LEU A 15 -2.65 12.14 54.53
C LEU A 15 -3.28 10.83 54.05
N SER A 16 -3.98 10.08 54.92
CA SER A 16 -4.62 8.83 54.54
C SER A 16 -5.95 9.04 53.81
N GLY A 17 -6.62 10.16 54.04
CA GLY A 17 -7.89 10.50 53.37
C GLY A 17 -7.71 10.99 51.93
N LEU A 18 -6.54 11.59 51.62
CA LEU A 18 -6.28 12.14 50.27
C LEU A 18 -5.79 11.08 49.28
N ILE A 19 -5.17 10.01 49.77
CA ILE A 19 -4.70 8.90 48.92
C ILE A 19 -5.85 7.97 48.52
N THR A 20 -6.89 7.85 49.36
CA THR A 20 -8.06 6.98 49.06
C THR A 20 -9.03 7.61 48.06
N LEU A 21 -8.99 8.93 47.86
CA LEU A 21 -9.87 9.64 46.91
C LEU A 21 -9.30 9.72 45.47
N MET A 22 -7.98 9.44 45.28
CA MET A 22 -7.36 9.43 43.93
C MET A 22 -7.46 8.09 43.20
N LEU A 23 -8.02 7.05 43.79
CA LEU A 23 -8.16 5.73 43.17
C LEU A 23 -9.52 5.49 42.50
N LEU A 24 -10.40 6.48 42.43
CA LEU A 24 -11.74 6.31 41.87
C LEU A 24 -11.98 7.03 40.52
N PHE A 25 -10.95 7.58 39.90
CA PHE A 25 -11.06 8.20 38.57
C PHE A 25 -10.16 7.52 37.52
N SER A 26 -9.97 6.20 37.60
CA SER A 26 -9.52 5.42 36.46
C SER A 26 -10.72 4.66 35.89
N CYS A 27 -11.70 5.38 35.42
CA CYS A 27 -12.61 4.88 34.42
C CYS A 27 -11.93 5.22 33.08
N GLU A 28 -10.96 4.40 32.65
CA GLU A 28 -10.66 4.27 31.24
C GLU A 28 -11.97 3.81 30.61
N SER A 29 -12.57 4.68 29.81
CA SER A 29 -13.58 4.27 28.85
C SER A 29 -12.86 3.26 27.95
N GLU A 30 -13.12 1.97 28.16
CA GLU A 30 -12.90 0.98 27.11
C GLU A 30 -13.70 1.53 25.92
N GLU A 31 -12.96 2.05 24.92
CA GLU A 31 -13.57 2.26 23.62
C GLU A 31 -14.06 0.88 23.20
N ASP A 32 -15.36 0.69 23.23
CA ASP A 32 -16.02 -0.48 22.69
C ASP A 32 -15.68 -0.50 21.19
N PHE A 33 -14.60 -1.16 20.85
CA PHE A 33 -14.29 -1.51 19.47
C PHE A 33 -15.38 -2.47 19.00
N SER A 34 -16.47 -1.94 18.52
CA SER A 34 -17.51 -2.71 17.87
C SER A 34 -16.95 -3.29 16.58
N CYS A 35 -16.44 -4.49 16.68
CA CYS A 35 -15.97 -5.25 15.53
C CYS A 35 -17.13 -5.55 14.60
N ILE A 36 -16.91 -5.35 13.29
CA ILE A 36 -17.85 -5.77 12.27
C ILE A 36 -17.85 -7.31 12.26
N ILE A 37 -19.01 -7.90 12.55
CA ILE A 37 -19.19 -9.34 12.56
C ILE A 37 -19.75 -9.75 11.20
N ASP A 38 -19.17 -10.79 10.61
CA ASP A 38 -19.70 -11.46 9.41
C ASP A 38 -21.16 -11.86 9.63
N ARG A 39 -22.05 -11.36 8.79
CA ARG A 39 -23.48 -11.71 8.82
C ARG A 39 -23.80 -12.88 7.90
N ASN A 40 -22.77 -13.41 7.19
CA ASN A 40 -22.94 -14.46 6.19
C ASN A 40 -24.03 -14.11 5.14
N SER A 41 -24.08 -12.84 4.78
CA SER A 41 -25.06 -12.24 3.86
C SER A 41 -24.34 -11.64 2.66
N PRO A 42 -24.08 -12.42 1.60
CA PRO A 42 -23.38 -11.91 0.42
C PRO A 42 -24.18 -10.80 -0.26
N THR A 43 -23.50 -9.74 -0.64
CA THR A 43 -24.06 -8.59 -1.37
C THR A 43 -23.19 -8.15 -2.51
N GLU A 44 -23.81 -7.51 -3.50
CA GLU A 44 -23.12 -6.79 -4.58
C GLU A 44 -23.70 -5.37 -4.66
N GLN A 45 -22.84 -4.36 -4.45
CA GLN A 45 -23.20 -2.96 -4.60
C GLN A 45 -22.47 -2.37 -5.80
N LYS A 46 -23.18 -1.66 -6.66
CA LYS A 46 -22.62 -0.97 -7.83
C LYS A 46 -22.97 0.51 -7.75
N SER A 47 -21.93 1.36 -7.88
CA SER A 47 -22.09 2.81 -7.84
C SER A 47 -21.36 3.46 -9.01
N GLN A 48 -22.01 4.43 -9.62
CA GLN A 48 -21.38 5.38 -10.52
C GLN A 48 -20.65 6.42 -9.69
N LEU A 49 -19.45 6.81 -10.12
CA LEU A 49 -18.60 7.75 -9.41
C LEU A 49 -18.32 8.98 -10.28
N ASP A 50 -17.97 10.08 -9.63
CA ASP A 50 -17.33 11.19 -10.31
C ASP A 50 -16.01 10.77 -10.96
N TYR A 51 -15.57 11.53 -11.95
CA TYR A 51 -14.29 11.26 -12.61
C TYR A 51 -13.11 11.32 -11.63
N PHE A 52 -12.28 10.29 -11.67
CA PHE A 52 -10.99 10.25 -10.98
C PHE A 52 -9.91 9.66 -11.89
N ASP A 53 -8.68 10.03 -11.63
CA ASP A 53 -7.48 9.52 -12.29
C ASP A 53 -6.41 9.06 -11.30
N ARG A 54 -6.72 9.10 -9.99
CA ARG A 54 -5.90 8.59 -8.90
C ARG A 54 -6.71 7.70 -7.98
N LEU A 55 -6.06 6.68 -7.42
CA LEU A 55 -6.71 5.70 -6.56
C LEU A 55 -5.87 5.44 -5.31
N GLY A 56 -6.48 5.49 -4.14
CA GLY A 56 -5.94 5.05 -2.86
C GLY A 56 -6.77 3.91 -2.28
N LEU A 57 -6.14 2.76 -2.07
CA LEU A 57 -6.73 1.59 -1.43
C LEU A 57 -6.09 1.39 -0.05
N TYR A 58 -6.91 1.43 0.99
CA TYR A 58 -6.53 1.29 2.39
C TYR A 58 -7.32 0.15 3.05
N ILE A 59 -7.42 -0.96 2.33
CA ILE A 59 -8.19 -2.16 2.73
C ILE A 59 -7.50 -3.42 2.24
N GLU A 60 -7.78 -4.54 2.91
CA GLU A 60 -7.45 -5.88 2.42
C GLU A 60 -8.51 -6.40 1.45
N GLY A 61 -8.09 -7.14 0.42
CA GLY A 61 -9.04 -7.74 -0.53
C GLY A 61 -8.47 -8.03 -1.91
N ASN A 62 -9.33 -8.57 -2.78
CA ASN A 62 -9.04 -8.78 -4.19
C ASN A 62 -9.58 -7.60 -4.99
N VAL A 63 -8.69 -6.91 -5.70
CA VAL A 63 -9.04 -5.69 -6.42
C VAL A 63 -8.74 -5.85 -7.91
N THR A 64 -9.70 -5.50 -8.74
CA THR A 64 -9.51 -5.39 -10.19
C THR A 64 -9.68 -3.94 -10.59
N ILE A 65 -8.66 -3.38 -11.24
CA ILE A 65 -8.68 -2.02 -11.78
C ILE A 65 -8.61 -2.11 -13.29
N LYS A 66 -9.60 -1.57 -13.99
CA LYS A 66 -9.67 -1.63 -15.44
C LYS A 66 -10.10 -0.30 -16.06
N GLN A 67 -9.72 -0.11 -17.32
CA GLN A 67 -10.17 1.05 -18.08
C GLN A 67 -11.63 0.90 -18.50
N GLY A 68 -12.37 2.00 -18.50
CA GLY A 68 -13.72 2.11 -19.03
C GLY A 68 -14.07 3.54 -19.40
N LYS A 69 -15.22 3.74 -20.02
CA LYS A 69 -15.66 5.08 -20.46
C LYS A 69 -16.05 5.98 -19.29
N GLU A 70 -16.57 5.39 -18.23
CA GLU A 70 -17.11 6.06 -17.05
C GLU A 70 -16.47 5.51 -15.79
N SER A 71 -16.41 6.34 -14.75
CA SER A 71 -15.89 5.95 -13.44
C SER A 71 -16.96 5.21 -12.66
N SER A 72 -16.65 4.03 -12.16
CA SER A 72 -17.58 3.24 -11.35
C SER A 72 -16.85 2.29 -10.41
N ILE A 73 -17.56 1.82 -9.39
CA ILE A 73 -17.10 0.80 -8.46
C ILE A 73 -18.15 -0.28 -8.30
N VAL A 74 -17.70 -1.52 -8.17
CA VAL A 74 -18.51 -2.67 -7.76
C VAL A 74 -17.84 -3.28 -6.53
N LEU A 75 -18.61 -3.43 -5.46
CA LEU A 75 -18.18 -4.03 -4.19
C LEU A 75 -18.94 -5.33 -4.00
N LYS A 76 -18.23 -6.45 -3.75
CA LYS A 76 -18.84 -7.75 -3.50
C LYS A 76 -18.23 -8.37 -2.26
N GLY A 77 -19.06 -8.80 -1.34
CA GLY A 77 -18.63 -9.42 -0.09
C GLY A 77 -19.78 -9.61 0.88
N ASP A 78 -19.46 -9.79 2.15
CA ASP A 78 -20.47 -9.76 3.20
C ASP A 78 -21.07 -8.36 3.34
N SER A 79 -22.38 -8.28 3.58
CA SER A 79 -23.11 -7.01 3.66
C SER A 79 -22.56 -6.09 4.75
N ALA A 80 -22.20 -6.63 5.92
CA ALA A 80 -21.66 -5.82 7.01
C ALA A 80 -20.30 -5.21 6.63
N LEU A 81 -19.46 -5.96 5.90
CA LEU A 81 -18.18 -5.47 5.42
C LEU A 81 -18.38 -4.39 4.35
N VAL A 82 -19.22 -4.66 3.34
CA VAL A 82 -19.49 -3.73 2.25
C VAL A 82 -20.10 -2.42 2.77
N ASP A 83 -21.03 -2.47 3.72
CA ASP A 83 -21.65 -1.30 4.35
C ASP A 83 -20.67 -0.48 5.20
N SER A 84 -19.60 -1.10 5.69
CA SER A 84 -18.55 -0.43 6.46
C SER A 84 -17.48 0.25 5.62
N LEU A 85 -17.48 0.03 4.31
CA LEU A 85 -16.53 0.68 3.43
C LEU A 85 -16.87 2.17 3.27
N TYR A 86 -15.84 2.99 3.36
CA TYR A 86 -15.89 4.37 2.91
C TYR A 86 -15.34 4.46 1.51
N THR A 87 -16.13 5.01 0.60
CA THR A 87 -15.73 5.28 -0.78
C THR A 87 -16.06 6.72 -1.12
N ALA A 88 -15.06 7.51 -1.49
CA ALA A 88 -15.25 8.90 -1.88
C ALA A 88 -14.28 9.31 -2.99
N VAL A 89 -14.73 10.21 -3.86
CA VAL A 89 -13.86 10.88 -4.84
C VAL A 89 -13.56 12.28 -4.37
N GLU A 90 -12.31 12.54 -4.01
CA GLU A 90 -11.82 13.82 -3.54
C GLU A 90 -10.66 14.31 -4.41
N ASN A 91 -10.75 15.52 -4.96
CA ASN A 91 -9.71 16.08 -5.82
C ASN A 91 -9.26 15.12 -6.93
N LYS A 92 -10.18 14.43 -7.60
CA LYS A 92 -9.93 13.39 -8.62
C LYS A 92 -9.17 12.17 -8.08
N LYS A 93 -9.23 11.88 -6.80
CA LYS A 93 -8.70 10.67 -6.18
C LYS A 93 -9.85 9.88 -5.57
N LEU A 94 -10.07 8.65 -6.04
CA LEU A 94 -10.93 7.70 -5.35
C LEU A 94 -10.20 7.16 -4.12
N ILE A 95 -10.83 7.24 -2.96
CA ILE A 95 -10.37 6.69 -1.69
C ILE A 95 -11.29 5.54 -1.33
N ILE A 96 -10.72 4.39 -0.96
CA ILE A 96 -11.45 3.22 -0.47
C ILE A 96 -10.78 2.75 0.81
N GLU A 97 -11.52 2.83 1.93
CA GLU A 97 -11.02 2.48 3.27
C GLU A 97 -12.14 1.92 4.16
N LEU A 98 -11.80 1.32 5.27
CA LEU A 98 -12.76 0.90 6.30
C LEU A 98 -13.05 2.04 7.25
N ARG A 99 -14.34 2.26 7.58
CA ARG A 99 -14.77 3.24 8.59
C ARG A 99 -14.51 2.79 10.02
N SER A 100 -14.43 1.49 10.23
CA SER A 100 -14.25 0.87 11.56
C SER A 100 -13.29 -0.30 11.48
N PRO A 101 -12.58 -0.62 12.56
CA PRO A 101 -11.73 -1.81 12.61
C PRO A 101 -12.59 -3.06 12.35
N TYR A 102 -12.08 -3.93 11.50
CA TYR A 102 -12.71 -5.17 11.13
C TYR A 102 -12.05 -6.34 11.85
N CYS A 103 -12.83 -7.11 12.61
CA CYS A 103 -12.31 -8.16 13.48
C CYS A 103 -12.32 -9.58 12.90
N ALA A 104 -12.88 -9.78 11.72
CA ALA A 104 -12.87 -11.10 11.09
C ALA A 104 -11.83 -11.15 9.96
N PRO A 105 -10.65 -11.73 10.19
CA PRO A 105 -9.71 -11.97 9.13
C PRO A 105 -10.30 -12.97 8.12
N ASN A 106 -10.05 -12.73 6.83
CA ASN A 106 -10.38 -13.62 5.72
C ASN A 106 -11.85 -13.62 5.21
N ILE A 107 -12.65 -12.60 5.46
CA ILE A 107 -13.90 -12.46 4.70
C ILE A 107 -13.56 -11.99 3.28
N PRO A 108 -14.01 -12.72 2.26
CA PRO A 108 -13.73 -12.37 0.88
C PRO A 108 -14.34 -11.00 0.52
N LEU A 109 -13.48 -10.08 0.09
CA LEU A 109 -13.88 -8.79 -0.49
C LEU A 109 -13.34 -8.71 -1.91
N GLU A 110 -14.22 -8.56 -2.87
CA GLU A 110 -13.88 -8.29 -4.27
C GLU A 110 -14.29 -6.86 -4.60
N ILE A 111 -13.35 -6.10 -5.16
CA ILE A 111 -13.56 -4.72 -5.58
C ILE A 111 -13.21 -4.59 -7.05
N ILE A 112 -14.13 -4.08 -7.86
CA ILE A 112 -13.89 -3.79 -9.26
C ILE A 112 -13.99 -2.28 -9.45
N VAL A 113 -12.88 -1.65 -9.78
CA VAL A 113 -12.78 -0.21 -10.07
C VAL A 113 -12.66 -0.01 -11.57
N THR A 114 -13.49 0.85 -12.12
CA THR A 114 -13.42 1.25 -13.54
C THR A 114 -13.16 2.75 -13.62
N THR A 115 -12.22 3.17 -14.47
CA THR A 115 -11.92 4.60 -14.71
C THR A 115 -11.42 4.82 -16.14
N PRO A 116 -11.69 5.97 -16.76
CA PRO A 116 -11.16 6.28 -18.09
C PRO A 116 -9.62 6.37 -18.15
N GLN A 117 -8.98 6.80 -17.06
CA GLN A 117 -7.53 6.98 -16.97
C GLN A 117 -7.07 6.75 -15.53
N LEU A 118 -5.84 6.25 -15.35
CA LEU A 118 -5.21 6.09 -14.04
C LEU A 118 -3.79 6.61 -14.08
N THR A 119 -3.51 7.69 -13.37
CA THR A 119 -2.18 8.32 -13.31
C THR A 119 -1.39 7.95 -12.06
N GLU A 120 -2.10 7.63 -10.98
CA GLU A 120 -1.49 7.23 -9.70
C GLU A 120 -2.34 6.18 -8.99
N PHE A 121 -1.66 5.17 -8.45
CA PHE A 121 -2.26 4.13 -7.64
C PHE A 121 -1.44 3.92 -6.37
N THR A 122 -2.11 3.99 -5.21
CA THR A 122 -1.51 3.75 -3.89
C THR A 122 -2.24 2.61 -3.20
N LEU A 123 -1.48 1.65 -2.69
CA LEU A 123 -1.96 0.51 -1.94
C LEU A 123 -1.25 0.46 -0.59
N ALA A 124 -1.98 0.60 0.50
CA ALA A 124 -1.43 0.71 1.85
C ALA A 124 -1.60 -0.55 2.70
N GLU A 125 -2.61 -1.38 2.41
CA GLU A 125 -2.91 -2.61 3.13
C GLU A 125 -2.60 -3.85 2.28
N LYS A 126 -2.49 -5.02 2.91
CA LYS A 126 -2.24 -6.29 2.24
C LYS A 126 -3.40 -6.64 1.32
N SER A 127 -3.18 -6.58 0.02
CA SER A 127 -4.18 -6.97 -0.98
C SER A 127 -3.56 -7.54 -2.24
N HIS A 128 -4.38 -8.22 -3.02
CA HIS A 128 -4.03 -8.69 -4.37
C HIS A 128 -4.78 -7.83 -5.38
N THR A 129 -4.03 -7.12 -6.23
CA THR A 129 -4.59 -6.20 -7.21
C THR A 129 -4.17 -6.57 -8.63
N VAL A 130 -5.15 -6.64 -9.53
CA VAL A 130 -4.93 -6.81 -10.97
C VAL A 130 -5.23 -5.49 -11.68
N LEU A 131 -4.25 -4.97 -12.41
CA LEU A 131 -4.38 -3.78 -13.25
C LEU A 131 -4.38 -4.20 -14.72
N SER A 132 -5.47 -3.97 -15.45
CA SER A 132 -5.62 -4.44 -16.82
C SER A 132 -6.33 -3.47 -17.75
N ASP A 133 -6.14 -3.70 -19.05
CA ASP A 133 -6.89 -3.08 -20.17
C ASP A 133 -6.71 -1.55 -20.29
N PHE A 134 -5.57 -1.00 -19.82
CA PHE A 134 -5.29 0.43 -19.98
C PHE A 134 -4.59 0.73 -21.30
N LYS A 135 -5.26 1.52 -22.14
CA LYS A 135 -4.76 2.05 -23.43
C LYS A 135 -4.52 3.55 -23.32
N ASN A 136 -3.60 4.05 -24.14
CA ASN A 136 -3.23 5.49 -24.14
C ASN A 136 -2.78 6.02 -22.78
N GLN A 137 -2.13 5.16 -22.01
CA GLN A 137 -1.68 5.46 -20.65
C GLN A 137 -0.28 6.07 -20.69
N GLN A 138 -0.16 7.41 -20.69
CA GLN A 138 1.14 8.06 -20.85
C GLN A 138 2.04 7.90 -19.64
N LYS A 139 1.48 8.02 -18.43
CA LYS A 139 2.21 7.94 -17.16
C LYS A 139 1.42 7.14 -16.15
N LEU A 140 2.13 6.33 -15.37
CA LEU A 140 1.54 5.61 -14.24
C LEU A 140 2.55 5.60 -13.08
N LYS A 141 2.08 6.02 -11.91
CA LYS A 141 2.82 5.91 -10.66
C LYS A 141 2.14 4.90 -9.76
N ILE A 142 2.92 3.94 -9.25
CA ILE A 142 2.43 2.88 -8.35
C ILE A 142 3.21 2.95 -7.05
N GLN A 143 2.50 3.04 -5.93
CA GLN A 143 3.08 3.06 -4.58
C GLN A 143 2.46 1.96 -3.74
N LEU A 144 3.27 1.00 -3.31
CA LEU A 144 2.87 -0.10 -2.45
C LEU A 144 3.59 0.02 -1.12
N ASN A 145 2.85 0.21 -0.03
CA ASN A 145 3.38 0.48 1.30
C ASN A 145 3.32 -0.72 2.26
N SER A 146 2.88 -1.88 1.79
CA SER A 146 2.68 -3.09 2.58
C SER A 146 2.98 -4.35 1.78
N ASN A 147 2.88 -5.52 2.40
CA ASN A 147 3.02 -6.86 1.78
C ASN A 147 1.87 -7.15 0.79
N SER A 148 1.78 -6.36 -0.27
CA SER A 148 0.75 -6.47 -1.30
C SER A 148 1.33 -7.01 -2.59
N THR A 149 0.47 -7.59 -3.41
CA THR A 149 0.83 -8.04 -4.76
C THR A 149 0.01 -7.29 -5.80
N VAL A 150 0.69 -6.74 -6.81
CA VAL A 150 0.06 -6.14 -7.98
C VAL A 150 0.49 -6.87 -9.25
N GLU A 151 -0.48 -7.29 -10.02
CA GLU A 151 -0.27 -7.84 -11.36
C GLU A 151 -0.57 -6.77 -12.41
N LEU A 152 0.44 -6.49 -13.25
CA LEU A 152 0.29 -5.58 -14.39
C LEU A 152 0.06 -6.41 -15.64
N ASN A 153 -1.13 -6.28 -16.22
CA ASN A 153 -1.50 -7.00 -17.42
C ASN A 153 -1.40 -6.09 -18.66
N GLU A 154 -2.49 -5.71 -19.28
CA GLU A 154 -2.46 -4.97 -20.53
C GLU A 154 -2.32 -3.46 -20.29
N LEU A 155 -1.11 -2.93 -20.51
CA LEU A 155 -0.81 -1.51 -20.47
C LEU A 155 -0.25 -1.10 -21.84
N GLU A 156 -1.04 -0.39 -22.63
CA GLU A 156 -0.64 0.07 -23.96
C GLU A 156 -0.21 1.54 -23.93
N GLU A 157 0.80 1.87 -24.75
CA GLU A 157 1.31 3.24 -24.96
C GLU A 157 1.86 3.93 -23.69
N LEU A 158 2.23 3.15 -22.69
CA LEU A 158 2.82 3.67 -21.46
C LEU A 158 4.22 4.22 -21.75
N LYS A 159 4.45 5.51 -21.49
CA LYS A 159 5.76 6.15 -21.66
C LYS A 159 6.56 6.19 -20.37
N GLU A 160 5.92 6.45 -19.26
CA GLU A 160 6.59 6.57 -17.98
C GLU A 160 5.91 5.68 -16.93
N LEU A 161 6.72 4.85 -16.25
CA LEU A 161 6.30 4.04 -15.13
C LEU A 161 7.20 4.32 -13.92
N ASP A 162 6.62 4.83 -12.84
CA ASP A 162 7.31 5.05 -11.55
C ASP A 162 6.74 4.10 -10.50
N ILE A 163 7.58 3.25 -9.96
CA ILE A 163 7.23 2.22 -8.98
C ILE A 163 7.96 2.49 -7.67
N SER A 164 7.23 2.47 -6.57
CA SER A 164 7.77 2.54 -5.22
C SER A 164 7.21 1.41 -4.37
N LEU A 165 8.08 0.52 -3.90
CA LEU A 165 7.74 -0.65 -3.10
C LEU A 165 8.35 -0.54 -1.72
N GLN A 166 7.57 -0.87 -0.69
CA GLN A 166 8.01 -0.94 0.69
C GLN A 166 7.62 -2.30 1.29
N GLU A 167 8.32 -2.74 2.34
CA GLU A 167 7.94 -3.83 3.25
C GLU A 167 7.46 -5.14 2.60
N GLY A 168 8.20 -5.62 1.62
CA GLY A 168 7.88 -6.91 0.99
C GLY A 168 6.76 -6.86 -0.04
N ALA A 169 6.41 -5.68 -0.53
CA ALA A 169 5.48 -5.53 -1.64
C ALA A 169 6.02 -6.11 -2.95
N HIS A 170 5.12 -6.67 -3.76
CA HIS A 170 5.47 -7.34 -5.02
C HIS A 170 4.70 -6.76 -6.20
N ILE A 171 5.41 -6.51 -7.30
CA ILE A 171 4.77 -6.23 -8.61
C ILE A 171 5.27 -7.23 -9.64
N ILE A 172 4.33 -7.79 -10.38
CA ILE A 172 4.57 -8.77 -11.44
C ILE A 172 3.95 -8.26 -12.73
N SER A 173 4.75 -8.09 -13.78
CA SER A 173 4.22 -7.84 -15.12
C SER A 173 4.00 -9.15 -15.84
N GLN A 174 2.74 -9.42 -16.23
CA GLN A 174 2.36 -10.66 -16.89
C GLN A 174 2.46 -10.57 -18.42
N LYS A 175 2.18 -9.40 -18.97
CA LYS A 175 2.15 -9.18 -20.42
C LYS A 175 3.17 -8.16 -20.86
N LYS A 176 3.56 -8.27 -22.14
CA LYS A 176 4.57 -7.40 -22.73
C LYS A 176 4.07 -5.96 -22.85
N VAL A 177 4.81 -5.03 -22.27
CA VAL A 177 4.62 -3.59 -22.42
C VAL A 177 5.80 -3.03 -23.21
N ASN A 178 5.54 -2.57 -24.42
CA ASN A 178 6.57 -2.08 -25.33
C ASN A 178 6.66 -0.55 -25.30
N LYS A 179 7.85 -0.05 -25.66
CA LYS A 179 8.10 1.39 -25.91
C LYS A 179 7.98 2.27 -24.66
N VAL A 180 8.22 1.72 -23.47
CA VAL A 180 8.36 2.54 -22.27
C VAL A 180 9.62 3.39 -22.40
N GLU A 181 9.49 4.71 -22.31
CA GLU A 181 10.63 5.61 -22.39
C GLU A 181 11.43 5.59 -21.08
N ARG A 182 10.74 5.71 -19.97
CA ARG A 182 11.33 5.74 -18.62
C ARG A 182 10.64 4.78 -17.65
N LEU A 183 11.44 3.89 -17.08
CA LEU A 183 11.04 3.03 -15.96
C LEU A 183 11.86 3.42 -14.73
N LYS A 184 11.21 3.80 -13.65
CA LYS A 184 11.85 4.07 -12.37
C LYS A 184 11.32 3.10 -11.33
N VAL A 185 12.23 2.45 -10.59
CA VAL A 185 11.89 1.49 -9.55
C VAL A 185 12.64 1.84 -8.27
N ASN A 186 11.89 2.11 -7.20
CA ASN A 186 12.43 2.32 -5.86
C ASN A 186 11.93 1.20 -4.96
N ILE A 187 12.84 0.48 -4.30
CA ILE A 187 12.49 -0.59 -3.37
C ILE A 187 13.14 -0.30 -2.02
N LYS A 188 12.33 -0.30 -0.96
CA LYS A 188 12.81 -0.26 0.42
C LYS A 188 12.40 -1.54 1.14
N GLY A 189 13.37 -2.20 1.78
CA GLY A 189 13.15 -3.48 2.46
C GLY A 189 13.32 -4.69 1.55
N GLY A 190 12.37 -5.64 1.58
CA GLY A 190 12.44 -6.96 0.94
C GLY A 190 11.55 -7.15 -0.29
N GLY A 191 10.96 -6.09 -0.83
CA GLY A 191 10.04 -6.16 -1.97
C GLY A 191 10.65 -6.65 -3.28
N SER A 192 9.82 -7.00 -4.26
CA SER A 192 10.27 -7.42 -5.57
C SER A 192 9.49 -6.80 -6.73
N PHE A 193 10.20 -6.53 -7.81
CA PHE A 193 9.64 -6.12 -9.09
C PHE A 193 10.06 -7.10 -10.19
N ASN A 194 9.10 -7.86 -10.72
CA ASN A 194 9.29 -8.80 -11.82
C ASN A 194 8.79 -8.14 -13.12
N GLY A 195 9.65 -7.33 -13.72
CA GLY A 195 9.33 -6.44 -14.83
C GLY A 195 9.97 -6.82 -16.18
N TYR A 196 10.45 -8.04 -16.38
CA TYR A 196 11.04 -8.44 -17.68
C TYR A 196 10.13 -8.19 -18.89
N PRO A 197 8.79 -8.36 -18.81
CA PRO A 197 7.93 -8.03 -19.94
C PRO A 197 7.86 -6.54 -20.29
N ILE A 198 8.30 -5.65 -19.39
CA ILE A 198 8.30 -4.20 -19.61
C ILE A 198 9.63 -3.81 -20.28
N VAL A 199 9.56 -3.47 -21.58
CA VAL A 199 10.74 -3.07 -22.36
C VAL A 199 10.89 -1.55 -22.34
N ALA A 200 11.92 -1.07 -21.61
CA ALA A 200 12.15 0.37 -21.40
C ALA A 200 13.45 0.86 -22.03
N GLN A 201 13.44 2.10 -22.53
CA GLN A 201 14.64 2.75 -23.06
C GLN A 201 15.63 3.12 -21.95
N HIS A 202 15.12 3.75 -20.89
CA HIS A 202 15.91 4.20 -19.75
C HIS A 202 15.31 3.62 -18.45
N VAL A 203 16.14 2.90 -17.72
CA VAL A 203 15.75 2.28 -16.44
C VAL A 203 16.60 2.89 -15.33
N THR A 204 15.94 3.33 -14.26
CA THR A 204 16.58 3.81 -13.03
C THR A 204 16.06 2.98 -11.85
N ILE A 205 16.98 2.37 -11.12
CA ILE A 205 16.67 1.50 -9.99
C ILE A 205 17.39 2.01 -8.75
N LYS A 206 16.64 2.16 -7.66
CA LYS A 206 17.18 2.42 -6.33
C LYS A 206 16.65 1.36 -5.37
N ILE A 207 17.55 0.65 -4.68
CA ILE A 207 17.18 -0.38 -3.70
C ILE A 207 17.92 -0.13 -2.40
N GLU A 208 17.15 -0.01 -1.31
CA GLU A 208 17.64 0.04 0.05
C GLU A 208 17.16 -1.20 0.80
N GLY A 209 18.06 -2.20 1.03
CA GLY A 209 17.69 -3.46 1.71
C GLY A 209 18.07 -4.74 0.94
N ARG A 210 17.12 -5.69 0.83
CA ARG A 210 17.32 -7.02 0.24
C ARG A 210 16.37 -7.33 -0.92
N GLY A 211 15.81 -6.31 -1.53
CA GLY A 211 14.87 -6.45 -2.62
C GLY A 211 15.42 -7.12 -3.87
N ARG A 212 14.54 -7.56 -4.75
CA ARG A 212 14.87 -8.13 -6.08
C ARG A 212 14.21 -7.30 -7.17
N CYS A 213 14.95 -6.99 -8.22
CA CYS A 213 14.43 -6.23 -9.35
C CYS A 213 14.81 -6.89 -10.66
N GLU A 214 13.82 -7.16 -11.51
CA GLU A 214 13.99 -7.75 -12.83
C GLU A 214 13.48 -6.78 -13.89
N VAL A 215 14.31 -6.40 -14.85
CA VAL A 215 13.99 -5.38 -15.85
C VAL A 215 14.51 -5.74 -17.23
N THR A 216 13.93 -5.13 -18.27
CA THR A 216 14.50 -5.11 -19.63
C THR A 216 14.81 -3.69 -20.00
N ALA A 217 16.11 -3.37 -20.16
CA ALA A 217 16.61 -2.06 -20.49
C ALA A 217 17.30 -2.07 -21.87
N LEU A 218 16.99 -1.10 -22.74
CA LEU A 218 17.57 -1.05 -24.08
C LEU A 218 18.78 -0.10 -24.16
N ASN A 219 18.66 1.13 -23.66
CA ASN A 219 19.70 2.15 -23.88
C ASN A 219 20.52 2.43 -22.61
N ARG A 220 19.88 2.61 -21.46
CA ARG A 220 20.58 2.98 -20.22
C ARG A 220 19.97 2.27 -19.02
N LEU A 221 20.85 1.77 -18.16
CA LEU A 221 20.50 1.23 -16.84
C LEU A 221 21.31 1.98 -15.77
N THR A 222 20.62 2.68 -14.88
CA THR A 222 21.23 3.30 -13.69
C THR A 222 20.77 2.57 -12.45
N VAL A 223 21.72 2.09 -11.63
CA VAL A 223 21.42 1.28 -10.44
C VAL A 223 22.15 1.85 -9.23
N ASP A 224 21.41 2.06 -8.15
CA ASP A 224 21.93 2.44 -6.84
C ASP A 224 21.43 1.43 -5.79
N ILE A 225 22.34 0.63 -5.23
CA ILE A 225 22.02 -0.39 -4.22
C ILE A 225 22.72 -0.05 -2.91
N VAL A 226 21.93 -0.01 -1.84
CA VAL A 226 22.42 0.01 -0.46
C VAL A 226 21.90 -1.23 0.24
N GLY A 227 22.76 -2.24 0.44
CA GLY A 227 22.39 -3.52 1.06
C GLY A 227 22.74 -4.75 0.24
N ASN A 228 21.88 -5.79 0.27
CA ASN A 228 22.14 -7.09 -0.32
C ASN A 228 21.15 -7.45 -1.44
N ALA A 229 20.67 -6.42 -2.15
CA ALA A 229 19.69 -6.57 -3.22
C ALA A 229 20.35 -7.00 -4.54
N ASN A 230 19.58 -7.70 -5.37
CA ASN A 230 20.03 -8.13 -6.69
C ASN A 230 19.13 -7.56 -7.79
N VAL A 231 19.78 -7.05 -8.83
CA VAL A 231 19.11 -6.58 -10.05
C VAL A 231 19.46 -7.52 -11.20
N TYR A 232 18.46 -7.97 -11.92
CA TYR A 232 18.60 -8.80 -13.11
C TYR A 232 18.11 -8.02 -14.31
N CYS A 233 18.96 -7.87 -15.32
CA CYS A 233 18.67 -7.08 -16.50
C CYS A 233 18.74 -7.89 -17.78
N LYS A 234 17.72 -7.79 -18.62
CA LYS A 234 17.74 -8.18 -20.02
C LYS A 234 18.07 -6.99 -20.92
N GLY A 235 18.73 -7.26 -22.06
CA GLY A 235 19.20 -6.26 -23.00
C GLY A 235 20.68 -5.92 -22.83
N MET A 236 21.14 -4.93 -23.60
CA MET A 236 22.53 -4.47 -23.59
C MET A 236 22.64 -2.95 -23.37
N PRO A 237 22.13 -2.43 -22.26
CA PRO A 237 22.19 -1.00 -21.98
C PRO A 237 23.59 -0.55 -21.60
N THR A 238 23.87 0.75 -21.75
CA THR A 238 24.98 1.38 -21.03
C THR A 238 24.64 1.40 -19.54
N ILE A 239 25.50 0.81 -18.69
CA ILE A 239 25.27 0.70 -17.26
C ILE A 239 26.05 1.74 -16.45
N HIS A 240 25.35 2.36 -15.47
CA HIS A 240 25.96 3.13 -14.39
C HIS A 240 25.49 2.53 -13.06
N LYS A 241 26.42 1.95 -12.30
CA LYS A 241 26.05 1.29 -11.01
C LYS A 241 26.86 1.86 -9.85
N ARG A 242 26.17 2.07 -8.72
CA ARG A 242 26.76 2.33 -7.40
C ARG A 242 26.19 1.30 -6.43
N ILE A 243 27.06 0.56 -5.76
CA ILE A 243 26.66 -0.52 -4.85
C ILE A 243 27.41 -0.36 -3.54
N THR A 244 26.66 -0.32 -2.44
CA THR A 244 27.16 -0.35 -1.07
C THR A 244 26.57 -1.58 -0.37
N GLY A 245 27.39 -2.58 -0.12
CA GLY A 245 26.95 -3.87 0.46
C GLY A 245 27.30 -5.08 -0.41
N LYS A 246 26.49 -6.14 -0.33
CA LYS A 246 26.75 -7.43 -1.02
C LYS A 246 25.83 -7.66 -2.23
N GLY A 247 25.02 -6.68 -2.59
CA GLY A 247 24.17 -6.76 -3.79
C GLY A 247 24.96 -6.71 -5.09
N ASP A 248 24.33 -7.07 -6.21
CA ASP A 248 24.96 -6.97 -7.54
C ASP A 248 23.92 -6.82 -8.67
N VAL A 249 24.45 -6.57 -9.88
CA VAL A 249 23.69 -6.49 -11.13
C VAL A 249 24.11 -7.61 -12.06
N TYR A 250 23.15 -8.43 -12.47
CA TYR A 250 23.34 -9.58 -13.33
C TYR A 250 22.66 -9.35 -14.68
N PHE A 251 23.37 -9.64 -15.77
CA PHE A 251 22.78 -9.66 -17.10
C PHE A 251 22.29 -11.07 -17.43
N THR A 252 21.07 -11.14 -17.91
CA THR A 252 20.42 -12.41 -18.30
C THR A 252 20.00 -12.35 -19.77
N ASN A 253 20.11 -13.44 -20.46
CA ASN A 253 19.71 -13.59 -21.88
C ASN A 253 18.19 -13.70 -22.02
#